data_92433bcf2e524cb61254c9186acd87dc
#
_entry.id   92433bcf2e524cb61254c9186acd87dc
#
_cell.length_a   1.000
_cell.length_b   1.000
_cell.length_c   1.000
_cell.angle_alpha   90.00
_cell.angle_beta   90.00
_cell.angle_gamma   90.00
#
_symmetry.space_group_name_H-M   'P 1'
#
loop_
_entity.id
_entity.type
_entity.pdbx_description
1 polymer ?
#
loop_
_entity_poly.entity_id
_entity_poly.type
_entity_poly.pdbx_seq_one_letter_code
_entity_poly.pdbx_strand_id
1 'polypeptide(L)'
;MKIRAIFILFCLTVHAISNGQNRELLYDFDEIPGALMLNPGMKMSYQWYAGVPGLSGIGINAGTSGATVHDIFADDGVDINQKIREHMINGMTKRDEISGTFQVNLLQGGFRAANNTRNFYSFGWYLESDAIVYWPKDLAVLAWDGNADQLGRRFDLGHLKTRGELLSVFHFGINHIYNPKLILGARAKIYSIPLHMASTNNQGHFLTTSGQNNIFSHTLVADMLARSSGFNEIRNALDDDTVDEVSELQKILTKRSLLGGDLGFGIDLGFSYDLNESWVVTGSLLDLGLSFHSTDPWNYTLDGNITTEGVEVILPDALADPDSEFWEDLVDEIEAMVPFAENNDSYISFRPTKFYGSVRYNFGEPLSNVGIRSADCNCDAQASGSRGLITYTNSAGLQVFAINRPRGPQTAVTAFYTRRLGRLMQLKATYTADKFTKTNLGLGVNLQAGPIQFYAMADNLIGFKNLADTQYASFQIGLNIISWGAN
;
A
#
# COMPACT_ATOMS: atom_id res chain seq x y z
N MET A 1 -21.91 -24.35 -23.29
CA MET A 1 -21.90 -24.88 -21.91
C MET A 1 -20.56 -24.68 -21.21
N LYS A 2 -19.42 -24.88 -21.83
CA LYS A 2 -18.08 -24.77 -21.19
C LYS A 2 -17.73 -23.36 -20.69
N ILE A 3 -18.07 -22.29 -21.44
CA ILE A 3 -17.75 -20.90 -21.05
C ILE A 3 -18.57 -20.44 -19.82
N ARG A 4 -19.85 -20.85 -19.70
CA ARG A 4 -20.67 -20.55 -18.53
C ARG A 4 -20.16 -21.26 -17.26
N ALA A 5 -19.68 -22.49 -17.40
CA ALA A 5 -19.10 -23.22 -16.25
C ALA A 5 -17.78 -22.62 -15.80
N ILE A 6 -16.92 -22.16 -16.71
CA ILE A 6 -15.66 -21.46 -16.40
C ILE A 6 -15.96 -20.11 -15.72
N PHE A 7 -16.97 -19.39 -16.20
CA PHE A 7 -17.37 -18.11 -15.60
C PHE A 7 -17.96 -18.29 -14.18
N ILE A 8 -18.77 -19.34 -13.97
CA ILE A 8 -19.31 -19.68 -12.65
C ILE A 8 -18.20 -20.13 -11.71
N LEU A 9 -17.26 -20.96 -12.19
CA LEU A 9 -16.11 -21.39 -11.39
C LEU A 9 -15.20 -20.22 -11.05
N PHE A 10 -14.99 -19.29 -11.97
CA PHE A 10 -14.25 -18.04 -11.75
C PHE A 10 -14.95 -17.15 -10.72
N CYS A 11 -16.27 -16.99 -10.80
CA CYS A 11 -17.07 -16.24 -9.81
C CYS A 11 -17.03 -16.90 -8.42
N LEU A 12 -17.05 -18.22 -8.34
CA LEU A 12 -16.99 -18.97 -7.08
C LEU A 12 -15.58 -18.90 -6.45
N THR A 13 -14.50 -18.88 -7.24
CA THR A 13 -13.15 -18.72 -6.73
C THR A 13 -12.86 -17.30 -6.27
N VAL A 14 -13.47 -16.29 -6.89
CA VAL A 14 -13.34 -14.87 -6.49
C VAL A 14 -14.00 -14.61 -5.13
N HIS A 15 -15.05 -15.33 -4.76
CA HIS A 15 -15.69 -15.18 -3.43
C HIS A 15 -14.84 -15.66 -2.25
N ALA A 16 -13.79 -16.45 -2.50
CA ALA A 16 -12.96 -17.02 -1.45
C ALA A 16 -11.68 -16.24 -1.12
N ILE A 17 -11.30 -15.20 -1.93
CA ILE A 17 -9.95 -14.62 -1.88
C ILE A 17 -10.00 -13.09 -2.11
N SER A 18 -10.89 -12.36 -1.45
CA SER A 18 -10.93 -10.89 -1.65
C SER A 18 -10.37 -10.17 -0.41
N ASN A 19 -9.11 -9.65 -0.49
CA ASN A 19 -8.42 -9.03 0.63
C ASN A 19 -7.34 -8.03 0.18
N GLY A 20 -7.68 -6.79 -0.18
CA GLY A 20 -6.66 -5.74 -0.38
C GLY A 20 -7.13 -4.57 -1.22
N GLN A 21 -6.65 -3.36 -0.93
CA GLN A 21 -6.93 -2.16 -1.73
C GLN A 21 -5.66 -1.34 -1.95
N ASN A 22 -5.51 -0.80 -3.17
CA ASN A 22 -4.49 0.21 -3.48
C ASN A 22 -4.77 0.90 -4.82
N ARG A 23 -5.27 2.14 -4.80
CA ARG A 23 -5.41 3.07 -5.95
C ARG A 23 -6.20 2.53 -7.15
N GLU A 24 -7.22 1.71 -6.93
CA GLU A 24 -8.03 1.10 -7.98
C GLU A 24 -8.72 2.13 -8.87
N LEU A 25 -9.09 3.30 -8.32
CA LEU A 25 -9.68 4.40 -9.07
C LEU A 25 -8.74 4.95 -10.16
N LEU A 26 -7.43 5.01 -9.88
CA LEU A 26 -6.45 5.55 -10.82
C LEU A 26 -6.06 4.56 -11.93
N TYR A 27 -6.14 3.25 -11.68
CA TYR A 27 -5.82 2.23 -12.67
C TYR A 27 -6.78 2.32 -13.86
N ASP A 28 -6.30 2.17 -15.09
CA ASP A 28 -7.09 2.38 -16.33
C ASP A 28 -7.75 3.78 -16.48
N PHE A 29 -7.18 4.79 -15.84
CA PHE A 29 -7.59 6.17 -16.04
C PHE A 29 -6.56 6.87 -16.95
N ASP A 30 -6.55 6.47 -18.23
CA ASP A 30 -5.50 6.73 -19.24
C ASP A 30 -5.23 8.21 -19.54
N GLU A 31 -6.10 9.14 -19.12
CA GLU A 31 -5.87 10.57 -19.29
C GLU A 31 -5.02 11.18 -18.19
N ILE A 32 -4.86 10.48 -17.07
CA ILE A 32 -4.10 10.97 -15.92
C ILE A 32 -2.67 10.40 -15.99
N PRO A 33 -1.63 11.24 -16.10
CA PRO A 33 -0.24 10.78 -16.16
C PRO A 33 0.16 9.88 -14.98
N GLY A 34 -0.41 10.14 -13.79
CA GLY A 34 -0.20 9.34 -12.60
C GLY A 34 -0.57 7.87 -12.76
N ALA A 35 -1.46 7.52 -13.69
CA ALA A 35 -1.83 6.13 -13.96
C ALA A 35 -0.67 5.30 -14.58
N LEU A 36 0.33 5.95 -15.22
CA LEU A 36 1.60 5.30 -15.59
C LEU A 36 2.31 4.68 -14.39
N MET A 37 2.11 5.23 -13.18
CA MET A 37 2.68 4.66 -11.96
C MET A 37 2.12 3.27 -11.64
N LEU A 38 0.90 2.97 -12.11
CA LEU A 38 0.22 1.70 -11.89
C LEU A 38 0.33 0.75 -13.08
N ASN A 39 0.53 1.28 -14.29
CA ASN A 39 0.78 0.47 -15.49
C ASN A 39 1.74 1.21 -16.44
N PRO A 40 3.04 0.88 -16.45
CA PRO A 40 3.99 1.51 -17.36
C PRO A 40 3.69 1.26 -18.84
N GLY A 41 2.87 0.23 -19.18
CA GLY A 41 2.41 -0.08 -20.54
C GLY A 41 1.07 0.55 -20.92
N MET A 42 0.61 1.57 -20.19
CA MET A 42 -0.67 2.23 -20.46
C MET A 42 -0.62 3.11 -21.73
N LYS A 43 -1.77 3.27 -22.39
CA LYS A 43 -1.89 4.15 -23.56
C LYS A 43 -1.73 5.61 -23.19
N MET A 44 -0.81 6.32 -23.87
CA MET A 44 -0.57 7.75 -23.68
C MET A 44 -1.03 8.55 -24.88
N SER A 45 -1.94 9.50 -24.66
CA SER A 45 -2.53 10.36 -25.70
C SER A 45 -1.82 11.71 -25.85
N TYR A 46 -1.01 12.11 -24.89
CA TYR A 46 -0.29 13.40 -24.88
C TYR A 46 1.18 13.27 -25.36
N GLN A 47 1.76 14.39 -25.77
CA GLN A 47 3.16 14.46 -26.23
C GLN A 47 4.13 14.56 -25.06
N TRP A 48 3.79 15.37 -24.06
CA TRP A 48 4.55 15.46 -22.83
C TRP A 48 3.64 15.88 -21.66
N TYR A 49 4.10 15.57 -20.46
CA TYR A 49 3.50 16.11 -19.24
C TYR A 49 4.60 16.49 -18.24
N ALA A 50 4.27 17.42 -17.37
CA ALA A 50 5.02 17.75 -16.18
C ALA A 50 4.07 17.88 -14.99
N GLY A 51 4.37 17.18 -13.93
CA GLY A 51 3.65 17.34 -12.67
C GLY A 51 4.08 18.60 -11.94
N VAL A 52 3.14 19.26 -11.29
CA VAL A 52 3.48 20.36 -10.38
C VAL A 52 4.22 19.80 -9.17
N PRO A 53 5.46 20.22 -8.87
CA PRO A 53 6.24 19.64 -7.79
C PRO A 53 5.49 19.61 -6.45
N GLY A 54 5.48 18.45 -5.81
CA GLY A 54 4.77 18.21 -4.54
C GLY A 54 3.24 18.15 -4.63
N LEU A 55 2.64 18.55 -5.76
CA LEU A 55 1.18 18.56 -5.97
C LEU A 55 0.72 17.65 -7.12
N SER A 56 1.62 17.03 -7.85
CA SER A 56 1.27 16.22 -9.01
C SER A 56 0.62 14.87 -8.69
N GLY A 57 0.69 14.45 -7.44
CA GLY A 57 0.03 13.25 -6.94
C GLY A 57 0.27 13.12 -5.44
N ILE A 58 -0.76 13.42 -4.65
CA ILE A 58 -0.81 13.14 -3.22
C ILE A 58 -1.88 12.08 -3.03
N GLY A 59 -1.52 10.97 -2.40
CA GLY A 59 -2.44 9.89 -2.12
C GLY A 59 -2.26 9.37 -0.70
N ILE A 60 -3.37 9.16 -0.02
CA ILE A 60 -3.43 8.55 1.30
C ILE A 60 -4.50 7.48 1.30
N ASN A 61 -4.22 6.35 1.90
CA ASN A 61 -5.23 5.37 2.27
C ASN A 61 -4.94 4.81 3.66
N ALA A 62 -6.00 4.49 4.36
CA ALA A 62 -5.92 3.83 5.65
C ALA A 62 -7.10 2.86 5.79
N GLY A 63 -6.85 1.73 6.44
CA GLY A 63 -7.87 0.71 6.65
C GLY A 63 -7.62 -0.12 7.89
N THR A 64 -8.72 -0.58 8.49
CA THR A 64 -8.78 -1.59 9.54
C THR A 64 -9.78 -2.66 9.16
N SER A 65 -9.43 -3.92 9.31
CA SER A 65 -10.37 -5.02 9.06
C SER A 65 -11.05 -5.53 10.33
N GLY A 66 -10.77 -4.88 11.45
CA GLY A 66 -11.35 -5.19 12.75
C GLY A 66 -12.18 -4.04 13.31
N ALA A 67 -11.95 -3.69 14.56
CA ALA A 67 -12.63 -2.59 15.24
C ALA A 67 -12.32 -1.24 14.56
N THR A 68 -13.33 -0.39 14.46
CA THR A 68 -13.18 0.99 13.99
C THR A 68 -12.88 1.94 15.16
N VAL A 69 -12.46 3.17 14.82
CA VAL A 69 -12.28 4.23 15.84
C VAL A 69 -13.60 4.52 16.57
N HIS A 70 -14.72 4.50 15.83
CA HIS A 70 -16.05 4.70 16.39
C HIS A 70 -16.43 3.59 17.37
N ASP A 71 -16.14 2.32 17.06
CA ASP A 71 -16.43 1.19 17.95
C ASP A 71 -15.82 1.36 19.35
N ILE A 72 -14.69 2.07 19.45
CA ILE A 72 -13.96 2.27 20.72
C ILE A 72 -14.27 3.60 21.36
N PHE A 73 -14.34 4.69 20.57
CA PHE A 73 -14.37 6.06 21.09
C PHE A 73 -15.72 6.78 20.91
N ALA A 74 -16.80 6.11 20.43
CA ALA A 74 -18.11 6.72 20.32
C ALA A 74 -18.63 7.12 21.72
N ASP A 75 -19.23 8.29 21.81
CA ASP A 75 -19.90 8.78 23.03
C ASP A 75 -21.36 8.27 23.06
N ASP A 76 -21.53 7.02 23.42
CA ASP A 76 -22.81 6.29 23.48
C ASP A 76 -23.18 5.84 24.89
N GLY A 77 -22.39 6.28 25.90
CA GLY A 77 -22.60 5.92 27.30
C GLY A 77 -22.11 4.53 27.69
N VAL A 78 -21.51 3.75 26.79
CA VAL A 78 -20.88 2.47 27.09
C VAL A 78 -19.45 2.70 27.57
N ASP A 79 -19.06 1.99 28.63
CA ASP A 79 -17.71 2.06 29.19
C ASP A 79 -16.64 1.63 28.16
N ILE A 80 -15.51 2.36 28.09
CA ILE A 80 -14.46 2.11 27.12
C ILE A 80 -13.83 0.72 27.30
N ASN A 81 -13.70 0.20 28.51
CA ASN A 81 -13.15 -1.12 28.77
C ASN A 81 -14.09 -2.20 28.24
N GLN A 82 -15.39 -1.99 28.33
CA GLN A 82 -16.38 -2.89 27.74
C GLN A 82 -16.26 -2.88 26.21
N LYS A 83 -16.12 -1.72 25.58
CA LYS A 83 -15.93 -1.60 24.13
C LYS A 83 -14.65 -2.27 23.64
N ILE A 84 -13.54 -2.05 24.33
CA ILE A 84 -12.26 -2.71 24.03
C ILE A 84 -12.43 -4.23 24.14
N ARG A 85 -13.05 -4.71 25.21
CA ARG A 85 -13.29 -6.15 25.41
C ARG A 85 -14.14 -6.74 24.30
N GLU A 86 -15.25 -6.10 23.93
CA GLU A 86 -16.18 -6.62 22.94
C GLU A 86 -15.62 -6.52 21.52
N HIS A 87 -15.12 -5.36 21.12
CA HIS A 87 -14.70 -5.09 19.73
C HIS A 87 -13.28 -5.55 19.44
N MET A 88 -12.33 -5.36 20.35
CA MET A 88 -10.92 -5.71 20.12
C MET A 88 -10.58 -7.10 20.66
N ILE A 89 -10.77 -7.32 22.00
CA ILE A 89 -10.31 -8.56 22.64
C ILE A 89 -11.14 -9.78 22.18
N ASN A 90 -12.46 -9.65 22.05
CA ASN A 90 -13.33 -10.72 21.59
C ASN A 90 -13.56 -10.66 20.07
N GLY A 91 -13.79 -9.46 19.53
CA GLY A 91 -14.20 -9.24 18.15
C GLY A 91 -13.08 -9.47 17.12
N MET A 92 -11.86 -8.96 17.35
CA MET A 92 -10.77 -9.09 16.40
C MET A 92 -10.12 -10.47 16.43
N THR A 93 -9.59 -10.87 15.29
CA THR A 93 -8.85 -12.12 15.08
C THR A 93 -7.41 -11.85 14.68
N LYS A 94 -6.54 -12.86 14.71
CA LYS A 94 -5.15 -12.74 14.23
C LYS A 94 -5.01 -12.35 12.75
N ARG A 95 -6.08 -12.42 11.97
CA ARG A 95 -6.10 -12.02 10.55
C ARG A 95 -6.48 -10.55 10.37
N ASP A 96 -7.01 -9.93 11.42
CA ASP A 96 -7.36 -8.52 11.35
C ASP A 96 -6.11 -7.66 11.41
N GLU A 97 -6.17 -6.51 10.78
CA GLU A 97 -5.02 -5.65 10.58
C GLU A 97 -5.42 -4.18 10.55
N ILE A 98 -4.44 -3.35 10.84
CA ILE A 98 -4.45 -1.92 10.56
C ILE A 98 -3.37 -1.69 9.52
N SER A 99 -3.69 -1.02 8.42
CA SER A 99 -2.74 -0.71 7.37
C SER A 99 -2.96 0.68 6.81
N GLY A 100 -1.88 1.28 6.30
CA GLY A 100 -1.93 2.58 5.68
C GLY A 100 -0.82 2.76 4.67
N THR A 101 -1.11 3.54 3.63
CA THR A 101 -0.14 3.97 2.64
C THR A 101 -0.28 5.46 2.39
N PHE A 102 0.83 6.16 2.37
CA PHE A 102 0.90 7.56 1.98
C PHE A 102 1.90 7.69 0.83
N GLN A 103 1.57 8.47 -0.18
CA GLN A 103 2.51 8.80 -1.26
C GLN A 103 2.36 10.24 -1.69
N VAL A 104 3.52 10.87 -1.95
CA VAL A 104 3.61 12.21 -2.52
C VAL A 104 4.60 12.20 -3.69
N ASN A 105 4.17 12.69 -4.85
CA ASN A 105 5.05 12.87 -6.00
C ASN A 105 5.76 14.23 -5.88
N LEU A 106 7.06 14.20 -5.63
CA LEU A 106 7.88 15.41 -5.52
C LEU A 106 8.21 15.97 -6.89
N LEU A 107 8.51 15.09 -7.85
CA LEU A 107 8.78 15.43 -9.24
C LEU A 107 8.25 14.31 -10.14
N GLN A 108 7.58 14.66 -11.22
CA GLN A 108 7.24 13.71 -12.28
C GLN A 108 7.14 14.39 -13.64
N GLY A 109 7.51 13.66 -14.66
CA GLY A 109 7.40 14.13 -16.04
C GLY A 109 7.53 12.99 -17.04
N GLY A 110 7.18 13.29 -18.27
CA GLY A 110 7.36 12.35 -19.37
C GLY A 110 7.15 13.02 -20.72
N PHE A 111 7.74 12.44 -21.74
CA PHE A 111 7.70 12.97 -23.10
C PHE A 111 7.80 11.86 -24.15
N ARG A 112 7.19 12.11 -25.27
CA ARG A 112 7.31 11.27 -26.47
C ARG A 112 8.59 11.62 -27.22
N ALA A 113 9.34 10.60 -27.61
CA ALA A 113 10.59 10.83 -28.36
C ALA A 113 10.30 11.42 -29.74
N ALA A 114 10.99 12.51 -30.08
CA ALA A 114 10.85 13.16 -31.38
C ALA A 114 11.29 12.26 -32.54
N ASN A 115 12.37 11.50 -32.35
CA ASN A 115 12.94 10.63 -33.37
C ASN A 115 12.24 9.26 -33.47
N ASN A 116 11.45 8.88 -32.46
CA ASN A 116 10.72 7.64 -32.44
C ASN A 116 9.39 7.81 -31.66
N THR A 117 8.37 8.22 -32.34
CA THR A 117 7.05 8.49 -31.76
C THR A 117 6.37 7.26 -31.13
N ARG A 118 6.94 6.06 -31.33
CA ARG A 118 6.50 4.83 -30.65
C ARG A 118 6.94 4.77 -29.19
N ASN A 119 7.97 5.55 -28.80
CA ASN A 119 8.50 5.57 -27.44
C ASN A 119 7.99 6.76 -26.67
N PHE A 120 7.53 6.51 -25.46
CA PHE A 120 7.25 7.53 -24.46
C PHE A 120 8.12 7.24 -23.22
N TYR A 121 8.88 8.23 -22.79
CA TYR A 121 9.73 8.16 -21.61
C TYR A 121 9.06 8.86 -20.45
N SER A 122 9.17 8.28 -19.25
CA SER A 122 8.69 8.88 -18.01
C SER A 122 9.75 8.81 -16.93
N PHE A 123 9.78 9.80 -16.06
CA PHE A 123 10.70 9.85 -14.93
C PHE A 123 10.03 10.54 -13.75
N GLY A 124 10.56 10.31 -12.57
CA GLY A 124 10.06 10.98 -11.39
C GLY A 124 10.79 10.61 -10.12
N TRP A 125 10.39 11.30 -9.08
CA TRP A 125 10.80 11.13 -7.70
C TRP A 125 9.58 11.27 -6.80
N TYR A 126 9.34 10.27 -5.94
CA TYR A 126 8.24 10.28 -4.99
C TYR A 126 8.64 9.71 -3.63
N LEU A 127 7.95 10.14 -2.61
CA LEU A 127 8.00 9.54 -1.28
C LEU A 127 6.81 8.58 -1.13
N GLU A 128 7.04 7.41 -0.53
CA GLU A 128 6.02 6.42 -0.20
C GLU A 128 6.26 5.90 1.21
N SER A 129 5.20 5.88 2.01
CA SER A 129 5.15 5.14 3.28
C SER A 129 4.12 4.03 3.14
N ASP A 130 4.48 2.83 3.56
CA ASP A 130 3.58 1.67 3.63
C ASP A 130 3.75 0.98 4.98
N ALA A 131 2.66 0.81 5.71
CA ALA A 131 2.67 0.17 7.01
C ALA A 131 1.50 -0.80 7.15
N ILE A 132 1.75 -1.95 7.79
CA ILE A 132 0.75 -2.94 8.15
C ILE A 132 1.10 -3.59 9.48
N VAL A 133 0.13 -3.64 10.37
CA VAL A 133 0.21 -4.29 11.68
C VAL A 133 -0.97 -5.25 11.81
N TYR A 134 -0.70 -6.51 12.00
CA TYR A 134 -1.73 -7.50 12.27
C TYR A 134 -2.07 -7.53 13.76
N TRP A 135 -3.34 -7.78 14.07
CA TRP A 135 -3.80 -7.85 15.45
C TRP A 135 -3.15 -9.02 16.17
N PRO A 136 -2.37 -8.77 17.24
CA PRO A 136 -1.69 -9.80 18.01
C PRO A 136 -2.64 -10.46 19.03
N LYS A 137 -3.66 -11.17 18.55
CA LYS A 137 -4.82 -11.67 19.31
C LYS A 137 -4.47 -12.26 20.68
N ASP A 138 -3.54 -13.22 20.70
CA ASP A 138 -3.25 -13.92 21.95
C ASP A 138 -2.45 -13.05 22.93
N LEU A 139 -1.57 -12.19 22.40
CA LEU A 139 -0.85 -11.21 23.24
C LEU A 139 -1.82 -10.16 23.80
N ALA A 140 -2.79 -9.72 22.99
CA ALA A 140 -3.81 -8.78 23.44
C ALA A 140 -4.70 -9.39 24.53
N VAL A 141 -5.09 -10.67 24.42
CA VAL A 141 -5.82 -11.38 25.45
C VAL A 141 -4.96 -11.56 26.72
N LEU A 142 -3.69 -11.92 26.56
CA LEU A 142 -2.76 -12.06 27.67
C LEU A 142 -2.59 -10.73 28.42
N ALA A 143 -2.43 -9.64 27.69
CA ALA A 143 -2.29 -8.30 28.23
C ALA A 143 -3.56 -7.81 28.94
N TRP A 144 -4.75 -8.14 28.45
CA TRP A 144 -6.02 -7.67 28.98
C TRP A 144 -6.57 -8.51 30.12
N ASP A 145 -6.58 -9.85 29.95
CA ASP A 145 -7.17 -10.80 30.91
C ASP A 145 -6.14 -11.39 31.86
N GLY A 146 -4.83 -11.20 31.59
CA GLY A 146 -3.78 -11.88 32.32
C GLY A 146 -3.69 -13.38 32.02
N ASN A 147 -2.86 -14.07 32.77
CA ASN A 147 -2.58 -15.50 32.60
C ASN A 147 -3.15 -16.37 33.73
N ALA A 148 -3.52 -15.80 34.89
CA ALA A 148 -3.89 -16.53 36.09
C ALA A 148 -5.14 -17.42 35.90
N ASP A 149 -6.17 -16.90 35.23
CA ASP A 149 -7.42 -17.61 34.94
C ASP A 149 -7.36 -18.46 33.67
N GLN A 150 -6.20 -18.51 32.98
CA GLN A 150 -6.02 -19.17 31.70
C GLN A 150 -4.96 -20.26 31.72
N LEU A 151 -4.92 -21.02 32.82
CA LEU A 151 -3.96 -22.11 33.01
C LEU A 151 -4.09 -23.18 31.92
N GLY A 152 -2.93 -23.57 31.35
CA GLY A 152 -2.87 -24.54 30.26
C GLY A 152 -3.13 -23.98 28.87
N ARG A 153 -3.51 -22.70 28.76
CA ARG A 153 -3.65 -22.03 27.46
C ARG A 153 -2.28 -21.63 26.91
N ARG A 154 -2.06 -21.95 25.64
CA ARG A 154 -0.91 -21.47 24.88
C ARG A 154 -1.26 -20.18 24.16
N PHE A 155 -0.59 -19.10 24.51
CA PHE A 155 -0.67 -17.82 23.84
C PHE A 155 0.34 -17.79 22.69
N ASP A 156 -0.14 -17.76 21.45
CA ASP A 156 0.68 -17.88 20.24
C ASP A 156 1.38 -16.53 19.91
N LEU A 157 2.71 -16.51 20.01
CA LEU A 157 3.55 -15.35 19.67
C LEU A 157 3.58 -15.09 18.16
N GLY A 158 3.26 -16.09 17.35
CA GLY A 158 3.14 -15.95 15.90
C GLY A 158 2.00 -15.00 15.44
N HIS A 159 1.14 -14.56 16.37
CA HIS A 159 0.15 -13.53 16.10
C HIS A 159 0.78 -12.14 15.93
N LEU A 160 1.91 -11.84 16.54
CA LEU A 160 2.64 -10.60 16.32
C LEU A 160 3.25 -10.60 14.92
N LYS A 161 2.78 -9.73 14.03
CA LYS A 161 3.35 -9.57 12.69
C LYS A 161 3.16 -8.16 12.20
N THR A 162 4.25 -7.52 11.82
CA THR A 162 4.25 -6.13 11.38
C THR A 162 5.25 -5.90 10.24
N ARG A 163 4.99 -4.89 9.44
CA ARG A 163 5.91 -4.34 8.46
C ARG A 163 5.62 -2.86 8.29
N GLY A 164 6.67 -2.06 8.26
CA GLY A 164 6.60 -0.63 7.95
C GLY A 164 7.82 -0.20 7.17
N GLU A 165 7.65 0.71 6.23
CA GLU A 165 8.76 1.29 5.47
C GLU A 165 8.44 2.71 5.02
N LEU A 166 9.46 3.56 5.00
CA LEU A 166 9.45 4.86 4.36
C LEU A 166 10.46 4.83 3.22
N LEU A 167 10.06 5.26 2.05
CA LEU A 167 10.83 5.18 0.83
C LEU A 167 10.87 6.51 0.10
N SER A 168 12.02 6.83 -0.43
CA SER A 168 12.23 7.84 -1.47
C SER A 168 12.59 7.11 -2.76
N VAL A 169 11.77 7.23 -3.79
CA VAL A 169 11.85 6.40 -4.99
C VAL A 169 12.13 7.26 -6.21
N PHE A 170 13.27 7.02 -6.84
CA PHE A 170 13.63 7.57 -8.14
C PHE A 170 13.29 6.56 -9.22
N HIS A 171 12.65 6.98 -10.29
CA HIS A 171 12.25 6.06 -11.34
C HIS A 171 12.46 6.63 -12.74
N PHE A 172 12.72 5.71 -13.68
CA PHE A 172 12.75 5.98 -15.11
C PHE A 172 12.00 4.86 -15.84
N GLY A 173 11.06 5.23 -16.72
CA GLY A 173 10.22 4.31 -17.46
C GLY A 173 10.23 4.53 -18.96
N ILE A 174 10.04 3.45 -19.68
CA ILE A 174 9.81 3.43 -21.12
C ILE A 174 8.48 2.74 -21.41
N ASN A 175 7.69 3.38 -22.26
CA ASN A 175 6.45 2.85 -22.81
C ASN A 175 6.65 2.78 -24.32
N HIS A 176 6.50 1.57 -24.91
CA HIS A 176 6.78 1.30 -26.30
C HIS A 176 5.56 0.73 -27.03
N ILE A 177 5.15 1.37 -28.11
CA ILE A 177 4.11 0.85 -29.01
C ILE A 177 4.75 -0.22 -29.89
N TYR A 178 4.61 -1.51 -29.47
CA TYR A 178 5.17 -2.64 -30.19
C TYR A 178 4.48 -2.84 -31.54
N ASN A 179 3.15 -2.80 -31.55
CA ASN A 179 2.31 -2.82 -32.73
C ASN A 179 1.00 -2.04 -32.49
N PRO A 180 0.10 -1.86 -33.49
CA PRO A 180 -1.13 -1.09 -33.32
C PRO A 180 -2.07 -1.59 -32.21
N LYS A 181 -1.90 -2.84 -31.73
CA LYS A 181 -2.74 -3.45 -30.69
C LYS A 181 -2.04 -3.61 -29.35
N LEU A 182 -0.70 -3.59 -29.30
CA LEU A 182 0.08 -3.92 -28.12
C LEU A 182 1.03 -2.80 -27.76
N ILE A 183 0.91 -2.33 -26.54
CA ILE A 183 1.85 -1.43 -25.87
C ILE A 183 2.49 -2.19 -24.71
N LEU A 184 3.81 -2.11 -24.63
CA LEU A 184 4.60 -2.67 -23.55
C LEU A 184 5.28 -1.53 -22.77
N GLY A 185 5.38 -1.68 -21.47
CA GLY A 185 6.07 -0.73 -20.64
C GLY A 185 6.94 -1.40 -19.59
N ALA A 186 8.06 -0.75 -19.30
CA ALA A 186 8.95 -1.13 -18.21
C ALA A 186 9.42 0.12 -17.47
N ARG A 187 9.67 -0.01 -16.17
CA ARG A 187 10.20 1.05 -15.32
C ARG A 187 11.25 0.50 -14.39
N ALA A 188 12.40 1.13 -14.35
CA ALA A 188 13.43 0.89 -13.36
C ALA A 188 13.23 1.86 -12.17
N LYS A 189 13.48 1.38 -10.96
CA LYS A 189 13.38 2.12 -9.71
C LYS A 189 14.67 1.99 -8.90
N ILE A 190 15.06 3.08 -8.28
CA ILE A 190 16.07 3.10 -7.22
C ILE A 190 15.36 3.54 -5.95
N TYR A 191 15.48 2.73 -4.92
CA TYR A 191 14.92 3.02 -3.59
C TYR A 191 16.03 3.60 -2.71
N SER A 192 15.76 4.73 -2.07
CA SER A 192 16.45 5.20 -0.88
C SER A 192 15.51 5.00 0.30
N ILE A 193 15.96 4.32 1.35
CA ILE A 193 15.09 3.84 2.42
C ILE A 193 15.47 4.55 3.71
N PRO A 194 14.76 5.61 4.10
CA PRO A 194 14.97 6.27 5.38
C PRO A 194 14.69 5.36 6.57
N LEU A 195 13.57 4.61 6.53
CA LEU A 195 13.13 3.76 7.62
C LEU A 195 12.59 2.44 7.10
N HIS A 196 12.94 1.35 7.77
CA HIS A 196 12.37 0.03 7.54
C HIS A 196 12.23 -0.72 8.87
N MET A 197 11.09 -1.39 9.04
CA MET A 197 10.83 -2.29 10.16
C MET A 197 10.03 -3.50 9.68
N ALA A 198 10.39 -4.70 10.09
CA ALA A 198 9.64 -5.90 9.82
C ALA A 198 9.89 -6.99 10.86
N SER A 199 8.83 -7.64 11.30
CA SER A 199 8.94 -8.92 11.97
C SER A 199 9.03 -10.04 10.93
N THR A 200 10.15 -10.77 10.90
CA THR A 200 10.44 -11.76 9.85
C THR A 200 10.17 -13.18 10.30
N ASN A 201 10.51 -13.53 11.53
CA ASN A 201 10.21 -14.82 12.13
C ASN A 201 9.45 -14.56 13.43
N ASN A 202 8.30 -15.17 13.60
CA ASN A 202 7.46 -15.02 14.79
C ASN A 202 6.84 -16.39 15.06
N GLN A 203 7.49 -17.18 15.90
CA GLN A 203 7.02 -18.50 16.34
C GLN A 203 7.20 -18.61 17.85
N GLY A 204 6.43 -19.51 18.44
CA GLY A 204 6.52 -19.77 19.84
C GLY A 204 5.22 -19.53 20.58
N HIS A 205 5.27 -19.68 21.90
CA HIS A 205 4.10 -19.49 22.76
C HIS A 205 4.49 -19.19 24.20
N PHE A 206 3.64 -18.47 24.88
CA PHE A 206 3.67 -18.34 26.33
C PHE A 206 2.60 -19.27 26.94
N LEU A 207 2.95 -19.99 28.02
CA LEU A 207 2.10 -20.97 28.69
C LEU A 207 2.27 -20.84 30.21
N THR A 208 1.15 -20.77 30.91
CA THR A 208 1.10 -20.84 32.39
C THR A 208 0.46 -22.13 32.84
N THR A 209 1.11 -22.82 33.77
CA THR A 209 0.60 -24.05 34.37
C THR A 209 0.69 -23.97 35.90
N SER A 210 -0.02 -24.84 36.59
CA SER A 210 0.16 -25.00 38.03
C SER A 210 1.51 -25.62 38.33
N GLY A 211 2.34 -24.90 39.06
CA GLY A 211 3.63 -25.36 39.56
C GLY A 211 3.53 -26.04 40.91
N GLN A 212 4.68 -26.21 41.61
CA GLN A 212 4.69 -26.77 42.95
C GLN A 212 4.20 -25.75 44.00
N ASN A 213 3.55 -26.22 45.06
CA ASN A 213 3.12 -25.39 46.19
C ASN A 213 2.11 -24.27 45.84
N ASN A 214 1.22 -24.47 44.86
CA ASN A 214 0.28 -23.46 44.34
C ASN A 214 0.96 -22.21 43.72
N ILE A 215 2.20 -22.30 43.31
CA ILE A 215 2.89 -21.27 42.54
C ILE A 215 2.67 -21.55 41.08
N PHE A 216 2.46 -20.49 40.28
CA PHE A 216 2.37 -20.63 38.83
C PHE A 216 3.75 -20.89 38.23
N SER A 217 3.78 -21.76 37.23
CA SER A 217 4.92 -22.01 36.39
C SER A 217 4.69 -21.44 34.99
N HIS A 218 5.57 -20.57 34.56
CA HIS A 218 5.47 -19.88 33.26
C HIS A 218 6.52 -20.44 32.32
N THR A 219 6.10 -20.87 31.15
CA THR A 219 6.99 -21.33 30.08
C THR A 219 6.87 -20.41 28.89
N LEU A 220 7.98 -19.82 28.47
CA LEU A 220 8.09 -19.07 27.24
C LEU A 220 8.97 -19.86 26.27
N VAL A 221 8.42 -20.21 25.13
CA VAL A 221 9.15 -20.74 23.97
C VAL A 221 9.06 -19.68 22.89
N ALA A 222 10.19 -19.14 22.47
CA ALA A 222 10.24 -18.08 21.47
C ALA A 222 11.28 -18.41 20.39
N ASP A 223 10.93 -18.13 19.14
CA ASP A 223 11.79 -18.00 17.98
C ASP A 223 11.27 -16.81 17.18
N MET A 224 11.75 -15.62 17.57
CA MET A 224 11.26 -14.35 17.04
C MET A 224 12.44 -13.54 16.52
N LEU A 225 12.23 -12.91 15.37
CA LEU A 225 13.19 -12.01 14.75
C LEU A 225 12.48 -10.77 14.23
N ALA A 226 12.77 -9.64 14.82
CA ALA A 226 12.41 -8.32 14.32
C ALA A 226 13.65 -7.62 13.74
N ARG A 227 13.46 -6.93 12.63
CA ARG A 227 14.52 -6.18 11.94
C ARG A 227 14.09 -4.75 11.75
N SER A 228 15.00 -3.84 12.00
CA SER A 228 14.79 -2.41 11.74
C SER A 228 16.00 -1.80 11.04
N SER A 229 15.81 -0.65 10.41
CA SER A 229 16.90 0.19 9.91
C SER A 229 16.49 1.65 9.92
N GLY A 230 17.41 2.52 10.31
CA GLY A 230 17.23 3.96 10.37
C GLY A 230 16.63 4.50 11.67
N PHE A 231 16.16 3.63 12.56
CA PHE A 231 15.50 4.04 13.81
C PHE A 231 16.51 4.40 14.90
N ASN A 232 17.66 3.75 14.93
CA ASN A 232 18.65 4.02 15.97
C ASN A 232 19.33 5.40 15.79
N GLU A 233 19.58 5.80 14.53
CA GLU A 233 20.10 7.14 14.20
C GLU A 233 19.10 8.22 14.69
N ILE A 234 17.79 7.97 14.55
CA ILE A 234 16.72 8.86 15.03
C ILE A 234 16.67 8.86 16.56
N ARG A 235 16.65 7.70 17.22
CA ARG A 235 16.64 7.58 18.68
C ARG A 235 17.79 8.35 19.31
N ASN A 236 19.01 8.12 18.82
CA ASN A 236 20.19 8.82 19.32
C ASN A 236 20.12 10.35 19.16
N ALA A 237 19.43 10.84 18.13
CA ALA A 237 19.21 12.27 17.92
C ALA A 237 18.15 12.84 18.85
N LEU A 238 17.16 12.05 19.27
CA LEU A 238 16.12 12.46 20.23
C LEU A 238 16.62 12.38 21.67
N ASP A 239 17.58 11.50 21.95
CA ASP A 239 18.19 11.36 23.29
C ASP A 239 19.31 12.40 23.55
N ASP A 240 19.68 13.23 22.58
CA ASP A 240 20.72 14.26 22.69
C ASP A 240 20.11 15.63 23.02
N ASP A 241 20.03 15.99 24.29
CA ASP A 241 19.54 17.28 24.80
C ASP A 241 20.30 18.51 24.29
N THR A 242 21.42 18.32 23.57
CA THR A 242 22.28 19.42 23.09
C THR A 242 21.89 19.94 21.70
N VAL A 243 21.04 19.21 20.97
CA VAL A 243 20.62 19.54 19.61
C VAL A 243 19.13 19.90 19.55
N ASP A 244 18.75 20.65 18.51
CA ASP A 244 17.33 20.85 18.21
C ASP A 244 16.77 19.58 17.54
N GLU A 245 15.99 18.80 18.27
CA GLU A 245 15.41 17.51 17.87
C GLU A 245 14.76 17.57 16.47
N VAL A 246 13.94 18.60 16.22
CA VAL A 246 13.22 18.74 14.94
C VAL A 246 14.18 18.97 13.76
N SER A 247 15.21 19.80 13.97
CA SER A 247 16.22 20.12 12.97
C SER A 247 17.09 18.90 12.63
N GLU A 248 17.52 18.14 13.67
CA GLU A 248 18.35 16.97 13.46
C GLU A 248 17.53 15.82 12.83
N LEU A 249 16.30 15.61 13.27
CA LEU A 249 15.39 14.64 12.63
C LEU A 249 15.18 14.96 11.14
N GLN A 250 14.91 16.24 10.82
CA GLN A 250 14.76 16.67 9.43
C GLN A 250 16.03 16.40 8.60
N LYS A 251 17.20 16.67 9.16
CA LYS A 251 18.50 16.45 8.51
C LYS A 251 18.76 14.96 8.25
N ILE A 252 18.50 14.09 9.25
CA ILE A 252 18.64 12.62 9.14
C ILE A 252 17.69 12.11 8.04
N LEU A 253 16.41 12.43 8.10
CA LEU A 253 15.42 11.97 7.12
C LEU A 253 15.72 12.48 5.71
N THR A 254 16.16 13.75 5.58
CA THR A 254 16.53 14.31 4.26
C THR A 254 17.77 13.60 3.70
N LYS A 255 18.82 13.41 4.49
CA LYS A 255 20.04 12.69 4.09
C LYS A 255 19.68 11.27 3.64
N ARG A 256 18.91 10.54 4.45
CA ARG A 256 18.52 9.14 4.16
C ARG A 256 17.54 9.04 2.97
N SER A 257 16.75 10.06 2.69
CA SER A 257 15.86 10.14 1.50
C SER A 257 16.61 10.46 0.20
N LEU A 258 17.81 11.06 0.27
CA LEU A 258 18.63 11.46 -0.88
C LEU A 258 19.84 10.52 -1.07
N LEU A 259 19.59 9.19 -1.07
CA LEU A 259 20.58 8.13 -1.26
C LEU A 259 21.61 7.99 -0.14
N GLY A 260 21.43 8.67 0.98
CA GLY A 260 22.30 8.54 2.16
C GLY A 260 21.79 7.53 3.20
N GLY A 261 20.68 6.84 2.93
CA GLY A 261 20.15 5.72 3.71
C GLY A 261 20.43 4.37 3.07
N ASP A 262 19.65 3.37 3.43
CA ASP A 262 19.67 2.07 2.76
C ASP A 262 19.25 2.20 1.30
N LEU A 263 19.76 1.33 0.45
CA LEU A 263 19.50 1.36 -0.98
C LEU A 263 18.76 0.10 -1.45
N GLY A 264 17.99 0.26 -2.52
CA GLY A 264 17.33 -0.85 -3.17
C GLY A 264 17.06 -0.60 -4.64
N PHE A 265 16.66 -1.65 -5.34
CA PHE A 265 16.34 -1.60 -6.76
C PHE A 265 15.04 -2.35 -7.03
N GLY A 266 14.29 -1.87 -8.02
CA GLY A 266 13.07 -2.51 -8.45
C GLY A 266 12.75 -2.29 -9.91
N ILE A 267 11.87 -3.14 -10.42
CA ILE A 267 11.38 -3.10 -11.80
C ILE A 267 9.86 -3.21 -11.76
N ASP A 268 9.21 -2.39 -12.58
CA ASP A 268 7.79 -2.52 -12.92
C ASP A 268 7.66 -2.92 -14.38
N LEU A 269 6.69 -3.77 -14.68
CA LEU A 269 6.34 -4.20 -16.03
C LEU A 269 4.85 -3.95 -16.26
N GLY A 270 4.48 -3.65 -17.49
CA GLY A 270 3.07 -3.47 -17.81
C GLY A 270 2.78 -3.57 -19.30
N PHE A 271 1.51 -3.79 -19.61
CA PHE A 271 1.04 -3.84 -20.99
C PHE A 271 -0.40 -3.33 -21.13
N SER A 272 -0.74 -2.94 -22.36
CA SER A 272 -2.11 -2.72 -22.82
C SER A 272 -2.28 -3.42 -24.16
N TYR A 273 -3.33 -4.21 -24.29
CA TYR A 273 -3.63 -4.97 -25.49
C TYR A 273 -5.06 -4.76 -25.98
N ASP A 274 -5.21 -4.28 -27.22
CA ASP A 274 -6.49 -4.11 -27.88
C ASP A 274 -6.91 -5.43 -28.53
N LEU A 275 -7.86 -6.13 -27.92
CA LEU A 275 -8.46 -7.32 -28.52
C LEU A 275 -9.16 -6.95 -29.85
N ASN A 276 -9.93 -5.86 -29.81
CA ASN A 276 -10.58 -5.21 -30.94
C ASN A 276 -10.79 -3.71 -30.64
N GLU A 277 -11.59 -3.01 -31.44
CA GLU A 277 -11.85 -1.59 -31.29
C GLU A 277 -12.52 -1.22 -29.96
N SER A 278 -13.31 -2.13 -29.38
CA SER A 278 -14.07 -1.92 -28.15
C SER A 278 -13.45 -2.55 -26.91
N TRP A 279 -12.75 -3.67 -27.05
CA TRP A 279 -12.22 -4.42 -25.89
C TRP A 279 -10.73 -4.21 -25.70
N VAL A 280 -10.36 -3.82 -24.50
CA VAL A 280 -8.97 -3.61 -24.08
C VAL A 280 -8.68 -4.48 -22.86
N VAL A 281 -7.53 -5.13 -22.85
CA VAL A 281 -6.99 -5.87 -21.71
C VAL A 281 -5.72 -5.18 -21.27
N THR A 282 -5.57 -4.92 -19.97
CA THR A 282 -4.36 -4.35 -19.39
C THR A 282 -3.85 -5.22 -18.26
N GLY A 283 -2.55 -5.13 -18.02
CA GLY A 283 -1.93 -5.81 -16.89
C GLY A 283 -0.62 -5.16 -16.50
N SER A 284 -0.30 -5.21 -15.20
CA SER A 284 0.98 -4.75 -14.69
C SER A 284 1.43 -5.54 -13.48
N LEU A 285 2.75 -5.61 -13.32
CA LEU A 285 3.44 -6.19 -12.18
C LEU A 285 4.41 -5.14 -11.67
N LEU A 286 4.23 -4.71 -10.42
CA LEU A 286 4.92 -3.57 -9.85
C LEU A 286 5.74 -4.00 -8.63
N ASP A 287 6.78 -3.22 -8.34
CA ASP A 287 7.63 -3.40 -7.17
C ASP A 287 8.29 -4.79 -7.10
N LEU A 288 8.68 -5.35 -8.26
CA LEU A 288 9.62 -6.47 -8.29
C LEU A 288 10.98 -5.96 -7.84
N GLY A 289 11.20 -5.89 -6.53
CA GLY A 289 12.35 -5.20 -5.98
C GLY A 289 12.85 -5.78 -4.69
N LEU A 290 14.09 -5.43 -4.38
CA LEU A 290 14.79 -5.78 -3.16
C LEU A 290 15.49 -4.56 -2.57
N SER A 291 15.70 -4.58 -1.27
CA SER A 291 16.31 -3.55 -0.46
C SER A 291 17.44 -4.13 0.36
N PHE A 292 18.59 -3.44 0.37
CA PHE A 292 19.76 -3.78 1.17
C PHE A 292 19.79 -2.84 2.38
N HIS A 293 19.75 -3.41 3.56
CA HIS A 293 19.78 -2.68 4.83
C HIS A 293 21.16 -2.84 5.47
N SER A 294 21.98 -1.79 5.38
CA SER A 294 23.37 -1.80 5.83
C SER A 294 23.82 -0.50 6.50
N THR A 295 22.94 0.52 6.53
CA THR A 295 23.27 1.86 7.01
C THR A 295 22.67 2.17 8.37
N ASP A 296 22.52 1.41 9.27
CA ASP A 296 21.91 1.45 10.60
C ASP A 296 20.94 0.27 10.79
N PRO A 297 21.39 -0.96 10.44
CA PRO A 297 20.56 -2.14 10.65
C PRO A 297 20.60 -2.55 12.12
N TRP A 298 19.45 -2.98 12.64
CA TRP A 298 19.28 -3.58 13.94
C TRP A 298 18.40 -4.81 13.85
N ASN A 299 18.90 -5.92 14.39
CA ASN A 299 18.17 -7.18 14.44
C ASN A 299 17.98 -7.55 15.92
N TYR A 300 16.73 -7.74 16.30
CA TYR A 300 16.30 -8.13 17.63
C TYR A 300 15.84 -9.58 17.58
N THR A 301 16.56 -10.44 18.26
CA THR A 301 16.30 -11.88 18.28
C THR A 301 15.89 -12.29 19.69
N LEU A 302 14.76 -12.98 19.78
CA LEU A 302 14.31 -13.65 21.00
C LEU A 302 14.20 -15.13 20.66
N ASP A 303 15.20 -15.91 21.05
CA ASP A 303 15.30 -17.34 20.73
C ASP A 303 15.65 -18.14 21.97
N GLY A 304 14.75 -18.99 22.38
CA GLY A 304 14.97 -19.86 23.53
C GLY A 304 13.73 -20.49 24.11
N ASN A 305 13.97 -21.28 25.16
CA ASN A 305 12.95 -21.91 25.96
C ASN A 305 13.30 -21.71 27.43
N ILE A 306 12.45 -20.97 28.11
CA ILE A 306 12.64 -20.71 29.55
C ILE A 306 11.40 -21.14 30.31
N THR A 307 11.60 -21.67 31.52
CA THR A 307 10.52 -21.93 32.46
C THR A 307 10.92 -21.32 33.79
N THR A 308 10.04 -20.45 34.31
CA THR A 308 10.23 -19.80 35.61
C THR A 308 9.02 -20.07 36.49
N GLU A 309 9.22 -20.05 37.83
CA GLU A 309 8.17 -20.19 38.81
C GLU A 309 8.06 -18.90 39.65
N GLY A 310 6.86 -18.42 39.87
CA GLY A 310 6.56 -17.32 40.80
C GLY A 310 6.47 -15.92 40.22
N VAL A 311 6.40 -15.74 38.88
CA VAL A 311 6.14 -14.43 38.28
C VAL A 311 4.66 -14.27 37.95
N GLU A 312 4.03 -13.23 38.47
CA GLU A 312 2.66 -12.81 38.16
C GLU A 312 2.73 -11.58 37.24
N VAL A 313 2.16 -11.66 36.04
CA VAL A 313 2.05 -10.51 35.13
C VAL A 313 0.63 -9.97 35.23
N ILE A 314 0.44 -8.80 35.85
CA ILE A 314 -0.85 -8.10 36.01
C ILE A 314 -0.71 -6.70 35.41
N LEU A 315 -1.58 -6.37 34.46
CA LEU A 315 -1.58 -5.11 33.70
C LEU A 315 -2.58 -3.99 34.12
N PRO A 316 -3.50 -4.17 35.09
CA PRO A 316 -4.54 -3.15 35.33
C PRO A 316 -4.03 -1.80 35.75
N ASP A 317 -2.91 -1.74 36.46
CA ASP A 317 -2.39 -0.47 37.04
C ASP A 317 -1.57 0.35 36.03
N ALA A 318 -0.93 -0.29 35.06
CA ALA A 318 -0.11 0.39 34.06
C ALA A 318 -0.90 1.19 33.02
N LEU A 319 -2.17 0.85 32.79
CA LEU A 319 -3.06 1.62 31.93
C LEU A 319 -3.70 2.81 32.63
N ALA A 320 -3.67 2.84 33.95
CA ALA A 320 -4.22 3.93 34.77
C ALA A 320 -3.23 5.07 35.03
N ASP A 321 -1.93 4.81 34.89
CA ASP A 321 -0.86 5.78 35.07
C ASP A 321 0.02 5.88 33.81
N PRO A 322 -0.10 6.95 33.02
CA PRO A 322 0.69 7.16 31.81
C PRO A 322 2.21 7.31 32.05
N ASP A 323 2.61 7.67 33.31
CA ASP A 323 4.00 7.87 33.69
C ASP A 323 4.58 6.63 34.39
N SER A 324 3.90 5.48 34.35
CA SER A 324 4.44 4.25 34.95
C SER A 324 5.55 3.64 34.09
N GLU A 325 6.69 3.34 34.72
CA GLU A 325 7.81 2.62 34.12
C GLU A 325 7.51 1.11 33.89
N PHE A 326 6.26 0.70 34.05
CA PHE A 326 5.80 -0.70 33.98
C PHE A 326 6.26 -1.44 32.71
N TRP A 327 6.21 -0.78 31.57
CA TRP A 327 6.61 -1.40 30.30
C TRP A 327 8.12 -1.60 30.21
N GLU A 328 8.90 -0.69 30.78
CA GLU A 328 10.36 -0.81 30.88
C GLU A 328 10.71 -1.90 31.86
N ASP A 329 10.12 -1.95 33.03
CA ASP A 329 10.32 -3.01 34.03
C ASP A 329 9.95 -4.41 33.49
N LEU A 330 8.84 -4.52 32.75
CA LEU A 330 8.42 -5.78 32.13
C LEU A 330 9.39 -6.23 31.02
N VAL A 331 9.89 -5.30 30.22
CA VAL A 331 10.90 -5.60 29.18
C VAL A 331 12.19 -6.05 29.83
N ASP A 332 12.67 -5.35 30.86
CA ASP A 332 13.89 -5.70 31.61
C ASP A 332 13.77 -7.07 32.29
N GLU A 333 12.61 -7.40 32.86
CA GLU A 333 12.36 -8.72 33.45
C GLU A 333 12.31 -9.84 32.40
N ILE A 334 11.70 -9.57 31.23
CA ILE A 334 11.70 -10.50 30.09
C ILE A 334 13.13 -10.66 29.53
N GLU A 335 13.87 -9.58 29.37
CA GLU A 335 15.26 -9.61 28.90
C GLU A 335 16.18 -10.38 29.86
N ALA A 336 15.96 -10.26 31.16
CA ALA A 336 16.71 -11.02 32.16
C ALA A 336 16.38 -12.52 32.17
N MET A 337 15.16 -12.90 31.73
CA MET A 337 14.70 -14.28 31.74
C MET A 337 14.91 -15.01 30.41
N VAL A 338 14.90 -14.31 29.27
CA VAL A 338 14.96 -14.93 27.93
C VAL A 338 16.24 -14.48 27.23
N PRO A 339 16.95 -15.34 26.50
CA PRO A 339 18.13 -14.94 25.73
C PRO A 339 17.70 -14.00 24.59
N PHE A 340 17.65 -12.73 24.95
CA PHE A 340 17.49 -11.62 24.00
C PHE A 340 18.86 -11.28 23.44
N ALA A 341 18.96 -11.17 22.12
CA ALA A 341 20.17 -10.81 21.45
C ALA A 341 19.93 -9.73 20.42
N GLU A 342 20.79 -8.74 20.42
CA GLU A 342 20.85 -7.69 19.42
C GLU A 342 22.07 -7.84 18.54
N ASN A 343 21.95 -7.55 17.26
CA ASN A 343 23.09 -7.41 16.37
C ASN A 343 22.81 -6.42 15.25
N ASN A 344 23.89 -5.94 14.63
CA ASN A 344 23.85 -4.95 13.57
C ASN A 344 24.17 -5.54 12.19
N ASP A 345 23.88 -6.82 12.00
CA ASP A 345 24.13 -7.50 10.75
C ASP A 345 23.24 -6.94 9.62
N SER A 346 23.85 -6.70 8.49
CA SER A 346 23.14 -6.26 7.29
C SER A 346 22.16 -7.32 6.80
N TYR A 347 21.02 -6.91 6.28
CA TYR A 347 20.02 -7.84 5.78
C TYR A 347 19.39 -7.37 4.47
N ILE A 348 18.71 -8.27 3.78
CA ILE A 348 17.95 -7.99 2.56
C ILE A 348 16.47 -8.17 2.86
N SER A 349 15.66 -7.26 2.34
CA SER A 349 14.20 -7.39 2.32
C SER A 349 13.65 -7.29 0.89
N PHE A 350 12.51 -7.93 0.65
CA PHE A 350 11.81 -7.85 -0.64
C PHE A 350 10.64 -6.90 -0.53
N ARG A 351 10.42 -6.11 -1.58
CA ARG A 351 9.26 -5.22 -1.69
C ARG A 351 7.95 -6.02 -1.82
N PRO A 352 6.82 -5.53 -1.29
CA PRO A 352 5.51 -6.09 -1.57
C PRO A 352 5.18 -5.95 -3.05
N THR A 353 5.31 -7.05 -3.80
CA THR A 353 4.95 -7.08 -5.22
C THR A 353 3.45 -6.85 -5.38
N LYS A 354 3.09 -5.96 -6.32
CA LYS A 354 1.70 -5.59 -6.65
C LYS A 354 1.37 -6.05 -8.06
N PHE A 355 0.20 -6.62 -8.24
CA PHE A 355 -0.35 -7.02 -9.54
C PHE A 355 -1.65 -6.26 -9.80
N TYR A 356 -1.81 -5.73 -11.01
CA TYR A 356 -3.06 -5.21 -11.54
C TYR A 356 -3.39 -5.89 -12.86
N GLY A 357 -4.67 -6.14 -13.08
CA GLY A 357 -5.19 -6.63 -14.36
C GLY A 357 -6.57 -6.07 -14.60
N SER A 358 -6.90 -5.71 -15.84
CA SER A 358 -8.27 -5.31 -16.17
C SER A 358 -8.71 -5.75 -17.55
N VAL A 359 -10.03 -5.80 -17.68
CA VAL A 359 -10.73 -5.95 -18.96
C VAL A 359 -11.74 -4.82 -19.07
N ARG A 360 -11.62 -4.00 -20.12
CA ARG A 360 -12.43 -2.81 -20.36
C ARG A 360 -13.17 -2.90 -21.68
N TYR A 361 -14.44 -2.58 -21.68
CA TYR A 361 -15.29 -2.42 -22.85
C TYR A 361 -15.58 -0.94 -23.08
N ASN A 362 -15.20 -0.43 -24.24
CA ASN A 362 -15.40 0.95 -24.68
C ASN A 362 -16.64 1.02 -25.60
N PHE A 363 -17.50 2.00 -25.39
CA PHE A 363 -18.75 2.14 -26.14
C PHE A 363 -19.23 3.59 -26.20
N GLY A 364 -20.27 3.84 -27.01
CA GLY A 364 -20.82 5.17 -27.25
C GLY A 364 -20.18 5.86 -28.45
N GLU A 365 -20.33 7.16 -28.55
CA GLU A 365 -19.80 7.92 -29.67
C GLU A 365 -18.26 7.98 -29.59
N PRO A 366 -17.54 7.70 -30.70
CA PRO A 366 -16.12 7.92 -30.77
C PRO A 366 -15.87 9.43 -30.75
N LEU A 367 -15.13 9.91 -29.77
CA LEU A 367 -14.64 11.27 -29.74
C LEU A 367 -13.51 11.39 -30.77
N SER A 368 -13.71 12.22 -31.80
CA SER A 368 -12.64 12.53 -32.75
C SER A 368 -11.48 13.15 -31.97
N ASN A 369 -10.31 12.50 -32.04
CA ASN A 369 -9.08 13.03 -31.47
C ASN A 369 -8.70 14.32 -32.22
N VAL A 370 -9.06 15.46 -31.65
CA VAL A 370 -8.54 16.76 -32.05
C VAL A 370 -7.23 16.94 -31.32
N GLY A 371 -6.15 16.53 -31.96
CA GLY A 371 -4.80 16.64 -31.44
C GLY A 371 -3.75 16.03 -32.37
N ILE A 372 -4.17 15.18 -33.30
CA ILE A 372 -3.34 14.72 -34.40
C ILE A 372 -4.03 15.14 -35.68
N ARG A 373 -4.00 16.45 -36.00
CA ARG A 373 -4.13 16.87 -37.38
C ARG A 373 -2.86 16.39 -38.06
N SER A 374 -2.97 15.40 -38.94
CA SER A 374 -2.00 15.28 -40.02
C SER A 374 -2.05 16.59 -40.81
N ALA A 375 -1.21 17.55 -40.44
CA ALA A 375 -0.81 18.59 -41.37
C ALA A 375 -0.06 17.87 -42.46
N ASP A 376 -0.57 18.01 -43.65
CA ASP A 376 -0.13 17.57 -44.94
C ASP A 376 -0.83 16.33 -45.48
N CYS A 377 -1.74 16.63 -46.41
CA CYS A 377 -2.18 15.73 -47.49
C CYS A 377 -0.99 15.42 -48.41
N ASN A 378 -0.03 14.64 -47.92
CA ASN A 378 0.94 14.00 -48.79
C ASN A 378 0.48 12.54 -48.93
N CYS A 379 -0.12 12.23 -50.08
CA CYS A 379 -0.70 10.94 -50.39
C CYS A 379 0.31 9.77 -50.43
N ASP A 380 1.59 10.02 -50.23
CA ASP A 380 2.66 9.01 -50.22
C ASP A 380 3.21 8.68 -48.83
N ALA A 381 2.76 9.32 -47.79
CA ALA A 381 3.04 8.88 -46.44
C ALA A 381 2.12 7.71 -46.10
N GLN A 382 2.56 6.48 -46.39
CA GLN A 382 2.08 5.31 -45.66
C GLN A 382 2.21 5.65 -44.19
N ALA A 383 1.07 5.99 -43.58
CA ALA A 383 0.99 6.43 -42.20
C ALA A 383 1.60 5.37 -41.30
N SER A 384 2.86 5.56 -41.00
CA SER A 384 3.55 4.78 -40.00
C SER A 384 2.91 5.07 -38.66
N GLY A 385 1.90 4.26 -38.31
CA GLY A 385 1.64 3.87 -36.95
C GLY A 385 0.85 4.75 -36.01
N SER A 386 0.34 5.91 -36.38
CA SER A 386 -0.69 6.55 -35.54
C SER A 386 -2.07 6.47 -36.17
N ARG A 387 -2.70 5.31 -36.13
CA ARG A 387 -4.16 5.28 -36.05
C ARG A 387 -4.51 6.04 -34.80
N GLY A 388 -5.11 7.23 -34.96
CA GLY A 388 -5.54 8.04 -33.84
C GLY A 388 -6.28 7.15 -32.83
N LEU A 389 -5.85 7.19 -31.57
CA LEU A 389 -6.46 6.44 -30.50
C LEU A 389 -7.95 6.80 -30.48
N ILE A 390 -8.80 5.90 -30.96
CA ILE A 390 -10.25 6.10 -30.91
C ILE A 390 -10.60 6.08 -29.43
N THR A 391 -11.00 7.22 -28.94
CA THR A 391 -11.45 7.40 -27.55
C THR A 391 -12.96 7.44 -27.53
N TYR A 392 -13.58 6.57 -26.77
CA TYR A 392 -15.03 6.48 -26.64
C TYR A 392 -15.55 7.35 -25.49
N THR A 393 -16.81 7.75 -25.60
CA THR A 393 -17.48 8.55 -24.56
C THR A 393 -17.64 7.78 -23.25
N ASN A 394 -17.83 6.47 -23.33
CA ASN A 394 -18.06 5.61 -22.17
C ASN A 394 -17.12 4.42 -22.19
N SER A 395 -16.79 3.95 -21.01
CA SER A 395 -16.18 2.64 -20.83
C SER A 395 -16.64 1.98 -19.52
N ALA A 396 -16.73 0.67 -19.52
CA ALA A 396 -17.01 -0.12 -18.33
C ALA A 396 -16.11 -1.34 -18.29
N GLY A 397 -15.78 -1.80 -17.10
CA GLY A 397 -14.87 -2.94 -17.00
C GLY A 397 -14.78 -3.52 -15.61
N LEU A 398 -13.95 -4.56 -15.54
CA LEU A 398 -13.57 -5.22 -14.30
C LEU A 398 -12.06 -5.16 -14.17
N GLN A 399 -11.59 -4.88 -12.97
CA GLN A 399 -10.17 -4.95 -12.63
C GLN A 399 -9.95 -5.82 -11.40
N VAL A 400 -8.77 -6.41 -11.33
CA VAL A 400 -8.29 -7.21 -10.21
C VAL A 400 -6.99 -6.60 -9.72
N PHE A 401 -6.87 -6.47 -8.44
CA PHE A 401 -5.64 -6.07 -7.75
C PHE A 401 -5.19 -7.20 -6.82
N ALA A 402 -3.87 -7.38 -6.69
CA ALA A 402 -3.27 -8.25 -5.69
C ALA A 402 -1.97 -7.65 -5.17
N ILE A 403 -1.70 -7.78 -3.87
CA ILE A 403 -0.46 -7.38 -3.21
C ILE A 403 0.04 -8.48 -2.30
N ASN A 404 1.34 -8.75 -2.33
CA ASN A 404 1.95 -9.71 -1.43
C ASN A 404 2.17 -9.06 -0.05
N ARG A 405 1.49 -9.56 0.98
CA ARG A 405 1.56 -9.08 2.37
C ARG A 405 2.16 -10.15 3.29
N PRO A 406 2.65 -9.80 4.49
CA PRO A 406 3.31 -10.75 5.40
C PRO A 406 2.50 -12.00 5.77
N ARG A 407 1.17 -11.95 5.72
CA ARG A 407 0.26 -13.10 5.96
C ARG A 407 -0.33 -13.70 4.68
N GLY A 408 0.31 -13.45 3.55
CA GLY A 408 -0.11 -13.94 2.23
C GLY A 408 -0.74 -12.85 1.36
N PRO A 409 -1.05 -13.16 0.11
CA PRO A 409 -1.55 -12.19 -0.85
C PRO A 409 -2.93 -11.65 -0.44
N GLN A 410 -3.09 -10.36 -0.60
CA GLN A 410 -4.37 -9.66 -0.46
C GLN A 410 -4.83 -9.22 -1.84
N THR A 411 -6.13 -9.38 -2.12
CA THR A 411 -6.72 -9.11 -3.43
C THR A 411 -7.92 -8.20 -3.31
N ALA A 412 -8.25 -7.49 -4.40
CA ALA A 412 -9.49 -6.75 -4.57
C ALA A 412 -10.03 -6.94 -5.98
N VAL A 413 -11.36 -6.89 -6.11
CA VAL A 413 -12.06 -6.91 -7.40
C VAL A 413 -12.90 -5.66 -7.50
N THR A 414 -12.72 -4.92 -8.60
CA THR A 414 -13.39 -3.64 -8.83
C THR A 414 -14.13 -3.66 -10.15
N ALA A 415 -15.42 -3.39 -10.12
CA ALA A 415 -16.18 -3.01 -11.30
C ALA A 415 -16.10 -1.49 -11.46
N PHE A 416 -15.90 -1.00 -12.67
CA PHE A 416 -15.82 0.43 -12.92
C PHE A 416 -16.61 0.86 -14.14
N TYR A 417 -17.04 2.12 -14.11
CA TYR A 417 -17.64 2.82 -15.22
C TYR A 417 -16.99 4.19 -15.35
N THR A 418 -16.58 4.54 -16.58
CA THR A 418 -15.99 5.83 -16.90
C THR A 418 -16.83 6.55 -17.94
N ARG A 419 -17.08 7.83 -17.75
CA ARG A 419 -17.79 8.70 -18.68
C ARG A 419 -17.01 9.97 -18.93
N ARG A 420 -16.87 10.34 -20.21
CA ARG A 420 -16.33 11.61 -20.66
C ARG A 420 -17.46 12.60 -20.94
N LEU A 421 -17.31 13.79 -20.40
CA LEU A 421 -18.21 14.91 -20.62
C LEU A 421 -17.44 15.98 -21.42
N GLY A 422 -17.45 15.79 -22.74
CA GLY A 422 -16.68 16.60 -23.66
C GLY A 422 -15.15 16.38 -23.48
N ARG A 423 -14.40 17.49 -23.58
CA ARG A 423 -12.92 17.48 -23.40
C ARG A 423 -12.48 17.98 -22.03
N LEU A 424 -13.42 18.55 -21.27
CA LEU A 424 -13.12 19.24 -20.02
C LEU A 424 -13.14 18.30 -18.82
N MET A 425 -13.99 17.26 -18.85
CA MET A 425 -14.23 16.45 -17.66
C MET A 425 -14.37 14.98 -18.00
N GLN A 426 -13.78 14.16 -17.16
CA GLN A 426 -13.98 12.71 -17.15
C GLN A 426 -14.31 12.26 -15.72
N LEU A 427 -15.30 11.40 -15.61
CA LEU A 427 -15.77 10.82 -14.36
C LEU A 427 -15.51 9.32 -14.37
N LYS A 428 -15.04 8.77 -13.28
CA LYS A 428 -14.92 7.33 -13.06
C LYS A 428 -15.61 6.96 -11.76
N ALA A 429 -16.56 6.05 -11.82
CA ALA A 429 -17.19 5.45 -10.66
C ALA A 429 -16.70 4.00 -10.52
N THR A 430 -16.46 3.57 -9.29
CA THR A 430 -16.02 2.22 -8.98
C THR A 430 -16.87 1.59 -7.89
N TYR A 431 -17.01 0.27 -7.97
CA TYR A 431 -17.51 -0.56 -6.89
C TYR A 431 -16.48 -1.64 -6.61
N THR A 432 -15.88 -1.60 -5.43
CA THR A 432 -14.80 -2.50 -5.03
C THR A 432 -15.25 -3.41 -3.90
N ALA A 433 -14.94 -4.69 -4.04
CA ALA A 433 -15.05 -5.68 -2.98
C ALA A 433 -13.65 -6.12 -2.55
N ASP A 434 -13.37 -6.01 -1.25
CA ASP A 434 -12.07 -6.33 -0.65
C ASP A 434 -12.20 -6.84 0.80
N LYS A 435 -11.08 -6.90 1.52
CA LYS A 435 -11.02 -7.33 2.92
C LYS A 435 -11.74 -6.38 3.87
N PHE A 436 -11.63 -5.09 3.66
CA PHE A 436 -12.12 -4.06 4.57
C PHE A 436 -13.62 -3.86 4.42
N THR A 437 -14.11 -3.84 3.17
CA THR A 437 -15.53 -3.61 2.90
C THR A 437 -15.98 -4.30 1.61
N LYS A 438 -17.24 -4.75 1.63
CA LYS A 438 -17.91 -5.31 0.44
C LYS A 438 -18.74 -4.26 -0.32
N THR A 439 -18.81 -3.04 0.17
CA THR A 439 -19.68 -1.96 -0.34
C THR A 439 -18.92 -0.68 -0.63
N ASN A 440 -17.67 -0.77 -1.04
CA ASN A 440 -16.84 0.37 -1.34
C ASN A 440 -17.24 1.00 -2.69
N LEU A 441 -17.85 2.18 -2.62
CA LEU A 441 -18.14 3.03 -3.78
C LEU A 441 -17.09 4.14 -3.88
N GLY A 442 -16.40 4.19 -5.00
CA GLY A 442 -15.41 5.22 -5.30
C GLY A 442 -15.85 6.15 -6.42
N LEU A 443 -15.36 7.38 -6.39
CA LEU A 443 -15.56 8.38 -7.44
C LEU A 443 -14.24 9.09 -7.74
N GLY A 444 -13.90 9.14 -9.02
CA GLY A 444 -12.79 9.91 -9.56
C GLY A 444 -13.27 10.96 -10.55
N VAL A 445 -12.70 12.13 -10.45
CA VAL A 445 -12.95 13.27 -11.35
C VAL A 445 -11.61 13.72 -11.93
N ASN A 446 -11.55 13.85 -13.25
CA ASN A 446 -10.45 14.46 -13.98
C ASN A 446 -10.96 15.68 -14.73
N LEU A 447 -10.36 16.83 -14.49
CA LEU A 447 -10.68 18.12 -15.11
C LEU A 447 -9.50 18.58 -15.95
N GLN A 448 -9.77 18.90 -17.23
CA GLN A 448 -8.75 19.38 -18.17
C GLN A 448 -9.12 20.77 -18.69
N ALA A 449 -8.37 21.78 -18.29
CA ALA A 449 -8.54 23.17 -18.73
C ALA A 449 -7.32 23.63 -19.53
N GLY A 450 -7.38 23.49 -20.86
CA GLY A 450 -6.22 23.72 -21.73
C GLY A 450 -5.06 22.76 -21.35
N PRO A 451 -3.87 23.26 -21.03
CA PRO A 451 -2.75 22.44 -20.61
C PRO A 451 -2.84 21.98 -19.14
N ILE A 452 -3.68 22.59 -18.32
CA ILE A 452 -3.77 22.30 -16.89
C ILE A 452 -4.75 21.16 -16.67
N GLN A 453 -4.30 20.14 -15.96
CA GLN A 453 -5.10 19.02 -15.52
C GLN A 453 -5.13 18.95 -14.01
N PHE A 454 -6.32 18.85 -13.45
CA PHE A 454 -6.57 18.57 -12.05
C PHE A 454 -7.37 17.29 -11.91
N TYR A 455 -7.00 16.42 -10.99
CA TYR A 455 -7.81 15.25 -10.66
C TYR A 455 -7.98 15.10 -9.15
N ALA A 456 -9.11 14.56 -8.77
CA ALA A 456 -9.44 14.18 -7.40
C ALA A 456 -10.18 12.84 -7.40
N MET A 457 -9.86 12.00 -6.44
CA MET A 457 -10.43 10.66 -6.30
C MET A 457 -10.65 10.34 -4.83
N ALA A 458 -11.74 9.68 -4.52
CA ALA A 458 -12.04 9.18 -3.19
C ALA A 458 -12.74 7.82 -3.29
N ASP A 459 -12.26 6.87 -2.50
CA ASP A 459 -12.88 5.54 -2.33
C ASP A 459 -13.71 5.52 -1.06
N ASN A 460 -14.67 4.58 -1.02
CA ASN A 460 -15.59 4.38 0.10
C ASN A 460 -16.38 5.63 0.49
N LEU A 461 -16.97 6.29 -0.48
CA LEU A 461 -17.76 7.51 -0.28
C LEU A 461 -18.86 7.38 0.76
N ILE A 462 -19.41 6.20 0.95
CA ILE A 462 -20.43 5.93 1.98
C ILE A 462 -19.83 6.14 3.37
N GLY A 463 -18.58 5.72 3.57
CA GLY A 463 -17.85 5.87 4.83
C GLY A 463 -17.52 7.32 5.19
N PHE A 464 -17.47 8.24 4.21
CA PHE A 464 -17.22 9.67 4.51
C PHE A 464 -18.33 10.35 5.32
N LYS A 465 -19.50 9.72 5.50
CA LYS A 465 -20.52 10.21 6.44
C LYS A 465 -20.06 10.16 7.89
N ASN A 466 -19.27 9.15 8.25
CA ASN A 466 -18.64 9.00 9.55
C ASN A 466 -17.28 8.32 9.35
N LEU A 467 -16.21 9.11 9.23
CA LEU A 467 -14.85 8.58 9.03
C LEU A 467 -14.36 7.74 10.20
N ALA A 468 -14.86 8.00 11.41
CA ALA A 468 -14.50 7.23 12.59
C ALA A 468 -15.09 5.80 12.57
N ASP A 469 -16.22 5.61 11.88
CA ASP A 469 -16.92 4.33 11.74
C ASP A 469 -16.53 3.57 10.45
N THR A 470 -15.66 4.16 9.65
CA THR A 470 -15.27 3.53 8.38
C THR A 470 -14.11 2.58 8.55
N GLN A 471 -14.21 1.40 7.94
CA GLN A 471 -13.11 0.43 7.92
C GLN A 471 -12.02 0.75 6.89
N TYR A 472 -12.33 1.59 5.91
CA TYR A 472 -11.37 2.00 4.88
C TYR A 472 -11.72 3.38 4.34
N ALA A 473 -10.70 4.21 4.12
CA ALA A 473 -10.80 5.46 3.41
C ALA A 473 -9.58 5.68 2.52
N SER A 474 -9.79 6.20 1.32
CA SER A 474 -8.74 6.58 0.38
C SER A 474 -9.06 7.92 -0.26
N PHE A 475 -8.02 8.74 -0.39
CA PHE A 475 -8.13 10.01 -1.08
C PHE A 475 -6.88 10.25 -1.94
N GLN A 476 -7.08 10.77 -3.14
CA GLN A 476 -6.00 11.09 -4.05
C GLN A 476 -6.31 12.35 -4.84
N ILE A 477 -5.33 13.25 -4.94
CA ILE A 477 -5.39 14.46 -5.75
C ILE A 477 -4.11 14.65 -6.55
N GLY A 478 -4.21 15.41 -7.65
CA GLY A 478 -3.01 15.84 -8.36
C GLY A 478 -3.27 16.92 -9.40
N LEU A 479 -2.19 17.66 -9.67
CA LEU A 479 -2.15 18.77 -10.62
C LEU A 479 -1.00 18.57 -11.60
N ASN A 480 -1.32 18.55 -12.90
CA ASN A 480 -0.36 18.32 -13.97
C ASN A 480 -0.49 19.39 -15.06
N ILE A 481 0.56 19.55 -15.83
CA ILE A 481 0.59 20.30 -17.08
C ILE A 481 0.77 19.29 -18.20
N ILE A 482 -0.12 19.28 -19.18
CA ILE A 482 -0.14 18.31 -20.28
C ILE A 482 -0.15 19.03 -21.62
N SER A 483 0.63 18.52 -22.58
CA SER A 483 0.62 18.98 -23.95
C SER A 483 0.18 17.87 -24.90
N TRP A 484 -0.82 18.17 -25.72
CA TRP A 484 -1.39 17.25 -26.71
C TRP A 484 -0.68 17.28 -28.07
N GLY A 485 0.42 18.03 -28.21
CA GLY A 485 1.15 18.30 -29.45
C GLY A 485 0.90 19.73 -29.96
N ALA A 486 1.81 20.23 -30.77
CA ALA A 486 1.64 21.52 -31.43
C ALA A 486 0.48 21.43 -32.42
N ASN A 487 -0.43 22.38 -32.38
CA ASN A 487 -1.41 22.67 -33.43
C ASN A 487 -0.68 23.14 -34.67
#